data_71946964d3abef1a2c385a677ace4cdb
#
_entry.id   71946964d3abef1a2c385a677ace4cdb
#
_cell.length_a   1.000
_cell.length_b   1.000
_cell.length_c   1.000
_cell.angle_alpha   90.00
_cell.angle_beta   90.00
_cell.angle_gamma   90.00
#
_symmetry.space_group_name_H-M   'P 1'
#
loop_
_entity.id
_entity.type
_entity.pdbx_description
1 polymer ?
#
loop_
_entity_poly.entity_id
_entity_poly.type
_entity_poly.pdbx_seq_one_letter_code
_entity_poly.pdbx_strand_id
1 'polypeptide(L)'
;MRRVPDLAERLAARTLELVDIASESRDEELLAAHVAALLREGGVSVRDLGDSCVLAGDPAAALLLAGHFDTVPAQGNRPGRIDGGRVHGLGASDMKGALAVMIELLLAQEPFRGLFFGREELPAQDSALLPLLAREPLEAELVVMMEPTACELHAGCLGNVNAAWTFTGRSGHSARPWAADNAIERAAAGVLALAAQPPVAHVFDGLEFVEVASVTTIAGGIAANVIPDRVECGVNFRYAPGRSAAEAEARLAELCAGHGELRIESSAPSGAVATGRLVDALVAAGDLVRAPKQAWTPVAEFGLAGLPAVNFGPGEPAQAHRRDESVEIALLVRAYEVLRRFASAAP
;
A
#
# COMPACT_ATOMS: atom_id res chain seq x y z
N MET A 1 -28.60 29.50 16.12
CA MET A 1 -28.13 28.09 16.24
C MET A 1 -27.19 27.80 15.09
N ARG A 2 -25.95 27.37 15.33
CA ARG A 2 -25.08 26.88 14.25
C ARG A 2 -25.70 25.57 13.73
N ARG A 3 -25.87 25.45 12.41
CA ARG A 3 -26.30 24.19 11.77
C ARG A 3 -25.29 23.09 12.13
N VAL A 4 -25.76 21.94 12.55
CA VAL A 4 -24.89 20.75 12.72
C VAL A 4 -24.43 20.33 11.32
N PRO A 5 -23.15 20.20 11.05
CA PRO A 5 -22.65 19.76 9.75
C PRO A 5 -23.21 18.37 9.41
N ASP A 6 -23.53 18.16 8.13
CA ASP A 6 -23.92 16.83 7.67
C ASP A 6 -22.69 15.91 7.56
N LEU A 7 -22.91 14.62 7.23
CA LEU A 7 -21.84 13.63 7.18
C LEU A 7 -20.76 13.99 6.13
N ALA A 8 -21.19 14.47 4.95
CA ALA A 8 -20.27 14.86 3.89
C ALA A 8 -19.40 16.04 4.31
N GLU A 9 -20.00 17.05 4.94
CA GLU A 9 -19.28 18.21 5.46
C GLU A 9 -18.26 17.81 6.55
N ARG A 10 -18.63 16.90 7.47
CA ARG A 10 -17.73 16.41 8.52
C ARG A 10 -16.56 15.62 7.94
N LEU A 11 -16.82 14.67 7.05
CA LEU A 11 -15.78 13.86 6.43
C LEU A 11 -14.82 14.73 5.60
N ALA A 12 -15.33 15.67 4.81
CA ALA A 12 -14.52 16.60 4.04
C ALA A 12 -13.62 17.48 4.95
N ALA A 13 -14.21 18.04 6.02
CA ALA A 13 -13.47 18.87 6.96
C ALA A 13 -12.40 18.07 7.71
N ARG A 14 -12.73 16.84 8.15
CA ARG A 14 -11.78 15.94 8.81
C ARG A 14 -10.65 15.55 7.88
N THR A 15 -10.96 15.20 6.63
CA THR A 15 -9.93 14.87 5.63
C THR A 15 -8.99 16.06 5.40
N LEU A 16 -9.53 17.27 5.23
CA LEU A 16 -8.72 18.47 5.04
C LEU A 16 -7.82 18.75 6.26
N GLU A 17 -8.36 18.63 7.47
CA GLU A 17 -7.62 18.77 8.72
C GLU A 17 -6.41 17.81 8.76
N LEU A 18 -6.60 16.53 8.44
CA LEU A 18 -5.51 15.55 8.42
C LEU A 18 -4.51 15.82 7.29
N VAL A 19 -4.97 16.25 6.12
CA VAL A 19 -4.11 16.62 4.98
C VAL A 19 -3.16 17.77 5.35
N ASP A 20 -3.64 18.76 6.11
CA ASP A 20 -2.86 19.94 6.50
C ASP A 20 -1.81 19.64 7.58
N ILE A 21 -1.91 18.51 8.28
CA ILE A 21 -0.87 18.02 9.20
C ILE A 21 0.17 17.23 8.40
N ALA A 22 1.43 17.69 8.42
CA ALA A 22 2.55 16.99 7.80
C ALA A 22 2.76 15.62 8.45
N SER A 23 2.97 14.58 7.64
CA SER A 23 3.24 13.21 8.10
C SER A 23 3.96 12.40 7.02
N GLU A 24 4.98 12.97 6.39
CA GLU A 24 5.85 12.20 5.48
C GLU A 24 6.50 11.05 6.28
N SER A 25 6.76 9.92 5.61
CA SER A 25 7.29 8.72 6.29
C SER A 25 8.48 9.04 7.19
N ARG A 26 8.41 8.65 8.45
CA ARG A 26 9.29 8.92 9.61
C ARG A 26 9.01 10.23 10.36
N ASP A 27 8.03 11.05 9.92
CA ASP A 27 7.61 12.31 10.56
C ASP A 27 6.11 12.28 10.93
N GLU A 28 5.56 11.09 11.28
CA GLU A 28 4.13 10.87 11.53
C GLU A 28 3.68 11.27 12.95
N GLU A 29 4.60 11.54 13.88
CA GLU A 29 4.31 11.71 15.31
C GLU A 29 3.26 12.80 15.59
N LEU A 30 3.31 13.91 14.86
CA LEU A 30 2.35 15.00 15.02
C LEU A 30 0.93 14.56 14.64
N LEU A 31 0.78 13.84 13.53
CA LEU A 31 -0.52 13.33 13.09
C LEU A 31 -1.03 12.23 14.02
N ALA A 32 -0.16 11.31 14.45
CA ALA A 32 -0.50 10.26 15.41
C ALA A 32 -0.98 10.84 16.74
N ALA A 33 -0.25 11.83 17.29
CA ALA A 33 -0.63 12.52 18.52
C ALA A 33 -1.96 13.28 18.37
N HIS A 34 -2.17 13.95 17.24
CA HIS A 34 -3.42 14.66 16.94
C HIS A 34 -4.62 13.69 16.90
N VAL A 35 -4.53 12.59 16.17
CA VAL A 35 -5.60 11.58 16.06
C VAL A 35 -5.87 10.95 17.41
N ALA A 36 -4.83 10.60 18.17
CA ALA A 36 -5.00 10.03 19.52
C ALA A 36 -5.69 11.01 20.49
N ALA A 37 -5.35 12.30 20.46
CA ALA A 37 -5.99 13.34 21.28
C ALA A 37 -7.46 13.50 20.89
N LEU A 38 -7.73 13.65 19.59
CA LEU A 38 -9.08 13.82 19.05
C LEU A 38 -10.02 12.67 19.45
N LEU A 39 -9.57 11.43 19.35
CA LEU A 39 -10.35 10.25 19.71
C LEU A 39 -10.59 10.19 21.23
N ARG A 40 -9.58 10.51 22.07
CA ARG A 40 -9.75 10.59 23.53
C ARG A 40 -10.77 11.66 23.95
N GLU A 41 -10.68 12.84 23.34
CA GLU A 41 -11.65 13.93 23.58
C GLU A 41 -13.06 13.54 23.19
N GLY A 42 -13.21 12.73 22.13
CA GLY A 42 -14.49 12.13 21.73
C GLY A 42 -14.97 10.96 22.58
N GLY A 43 -14.26 10.61 23.66
CA GLY A 43 -14.62 9.52 24.56
C GLY A 43 -14.31 8.12 24.04
N VAL A 44 -13.48 8.00 23.02
CA VAL A 44 -13.02 6.71 22.47
C VAL A 44 -11.85 6.19 23.31
N SER A 45 -11.82 4.88 23.60
CA SER A 45 -10.67 4.23 24.23
C SER A 45 -9.47 4.29 23.27
N VAL A 46 -8.30 4.76 23.75
CA VAL A 46 -7.09 4.92 22.92
C VAL A 46 -5.88 4.40 23.65
N ARG A 47 -5.18 3.47 23.01
CA ARG A 47 -3.87 2.96 23.43
C ARG A 47 -2.82 3.50 22.45
N ASP A 48 -1.83 4.18 22.98
CA ASP A 48 -0.60 4.52 22.25
C ASP A 48 0.32 3.30 22.32
N LEU A 49 0.68 2.77 21.17
CA LEU A 49 1.53 1.59 21.04
C LEU A 49 3.00 1.93 20.76
N GLY A 50 3.31 3.25 20.75
CA GLY A 50 4.62 3.78 20.38
C GLY A 50 4.88 3.70 18.88
N ASP A 51 5.97 4.32 18.43
CA ASP A 51 6.44 4.24 17.05
C ASP A 51 5.39 4.70 16.02
N SER A 52 4.68 5.80 16.35
CA SER A 52 3.54 6.34 15.59
C SER A 52 2.40 5.32 15.35
N CYS A 53 2.21 4.36 16.28
CA CYS A 53 1.12 3.39 16.21
C CYS A 53 0.08 3.65 17.29
N VAL A 54 -1.19 3.72 16.90
CA VAL A 54 -2.34 4.00 17.79
C VAL A 54 -3.41 2.95 17.57
N LEU A 55 -3.86 2.30 18.64
CA LEU A 55 -5.03 1.42 18.64
C LEU A 55 -6.17 2.10 19.41
N ALA A 56 -7.33 2.22 18.77
CA ALA A 56 -8.48 2.90 19.35
C ALA A 56 -9.78 2.12 19.13
N GLY A 57 -10.84 2.46 19.86
CA GLY A 57 -12.18 1.89 19.71
C GLY A 57 -12.54 0.88 20.79
N ASP A 58 -13.58 0.08 20.54
CA ASP A 58 -14.09 -0.92 21.47
C ASP A 58 -13.12 -2.13 21.55
N PRO A 59 -12.48 -2.39 22.70
CA PRO A 59 -11.57 -3.53 22.85
C PRO A 59 -12.19 -4.89 22.55
N ALA A 60 -13.52 -5.03 22.65
CA ALA A 60 -14.25 -6.27 22.39
C ALA A 60 -14.66 -6.43 20.92
N ALA A 61 -14.49 -5.41 20.08
CA ALA A 61 -14.89 -5.48 18.69
C ALA A 61 -14.06 -6.52 17.91
N ALA A 62 -14.74 -7.39 17.20
CA ALA A 62 -14.13 -8.40 16.33
C ALA A 62 -13.58 -7.84 15.01
N LEU A 63 -14.05 -6.65 14.60
CA LEU A 63 -13.69 -5.98 13.37
C LEU A 63 -12.61 -4.93 13.61
N LEU A 64 -11.53 -5.00 12.84
CA LEU A 64 -10.42 -4.05 12.89
C LEU A 64 -10.33 -3.27 11.58
N LEU A 65 -10.48 -1.95 11.64
CA LEU A 65 -10.12 -1.04 10.56
C LEU A 65 -8.64 -0.70 10.70
N ALA A 66 -7.87 -0.72 9.61
CA ALA A 66 -6.46 -0.39 9.64
C ALA A 66 -6.10 0.67 8.59
N GLY A 67 -5.21 1.58 8.92
CA GLY A 67 -4.75 2.62 8.00
C GLY A 67 -3.44 3.25 8.43
N HIS A 68 -2.68 3.77 7.46
CA HIS A 68 -1.38 4.38 7.72
C HIS A 68 -1.47 5.91 7.80
N PHE A 69 -0.61 6.48 8.64
CA PHE A 69 -0.48 7.92 8.83
C PHE A 69 0.41 8.59 7.80
N ASP A 70 1.41 7.85 7.32
CA ASP A 70 2.46 8.43 6.50
C ASP A 70 2.02 8.69 5.06
N THR A 71 2.79 9.53 4.41
CA THR A 71 2.66 9.88 3.00
C THR A 71 4.03 9.86 2.34
N VAL A 72 4.05 9.71 1.02
CA VAL A 72 5.24 10.02 0.22
C VAL A 72 5.67 11.49 0.39
N PRO A 73 6.90 11.88 -0.01
CA PRO A 73 7.37 13.26 0.08
C PRO A 73 6.47 14.26 -0.66
N ALA A 74 6.28 15.44 -0.07
CA ALA A 74 5.45 16.49 -0.65
C ALA A 74 5.98 17.00 -1.99
N GLN A 75 5.06 17.23 -2.93
CA GLN A 75 5.35 17.72 -4.29
C GLN A 75 4.74 19.11 -4.56
N GLY A 76 4.61 19.93 -3.51
CA GLY A 76 3.94 21.24 -3.59
C GLY A 76 2.42 21.13 -3.54
N ASN A 77 1.89 20.03 -3.03
CA ASN A 77 0.47 19.67 -2.90
C ASN A 77 -0.05 19.87 -1.46
N ARG A 78 0.54 20.78 -0.73
CA ARG A 78 0.07 21.35 0.56
C ARG A 78 0.11 22.88 0.50
N PRO A 79 -0.81 23.62 1.19
CA PRO A 79 -1.93 23.13 1.99
C PRO A 79 -3.03 22.50 1.14
N GLY A 80 -3.89 21.73 1.80
CA GLY A 80 -5.07 21.14 1.15
C GLY A 80 -6.16 22.17 0.85
N ARG A 81 -7.17 21.76 0.09
CA ARG A 81 -8.38 22.55 -0.17
C ARG A 81 -9.57 21.66 -0.52
N ILE A 82 -10.75 22.18 -0.28
CA ILE A 82 -12.00 21.55 -0.74
C ILE A 82 -12.47 22.33 -1.97
N ASP A 83 -12.65 21.64 -3.09
CA ASP A 83 -13.14 22.21 -4.34
C ASP A 83 -13.78 21.13 -5.22
N GLY A 84 -14.83 21.48 -5.99
CA GLY A 84 -15.46 20.60 -6.96
C GLY A 84 -15.97 19.27 -6.40
N GLY A 85 -16.38 19.21 -5.13
CA GLY A 85 -16.83 17.96 -4.48
C GLY A 85 -15.69 17.02 -4.09
N ARG A 86 -14.45 17.50 -4.07
CA ARG A 86 -13.24 16.76 -3.72
C ARG A 86 -12.46 17.47 -2.61
N VAL A 87 -11.71 16.70 -1.83
CA VAL A 87 -10.64 17.21 -0.97
C VAL A 87 -9.32 16.96 -1.68
N HIS A 88 -8.59 18.04 -1.96
CA HIS A 88 -7.30 18.01 -2.63
C HIS A 88 -6.17 18.15 -1.61
N GLY A 89 -5.09 17.44 -1.81
CA GLY A 89 -3.86 17.55 -1.04
C GLY A 89 -3.13 16.22 -0.89
N LEU A 90 -1.93 16.27 -0.34
CA LEU A 90 -1.08 15.09 -0.13
C LEU A 90 -1.72 14.13 0.88
N GLY A 91 -1.84 12.87 0.48
CA GLY A 91 -2.47 11.83 1.28
C GLY A 91 -4.00 11.88 1.29
N ALA A 92 -4.64 12.77 0.54
CA ALA A 92 -6.11 12.86 0.51
C ALA A 92 -6.75 11.54 0.06
N SER A 93 -6.18 10.87 -0.94
CA SER A 93 -6.58 9.55 -1.44
C SER A 93 -5.83 8.42 -0.71
N ASP A 94 -4.54 8.62 -0.43
CA ASP A 94 -3.64 7.62 0.14
C ASP A 94 -2.94 8.16 1.39
N MET A 95 -3.51 7.96 2.63
CA MET A 95 -4.89 7.48 2.81
C MET A 95 -5.64 8.27 3.88
N LYS A 96 -5.34 9.58 4.05
CA LYS A 96 -5.94 10.43 5.11
C LYS A 96 -7.45 10.58 4.98
N GLY A 97 -8.01 10.47 3.76
CA GLY A 97 -9.46 10.37 3.56
C GLY A 97 -10.06 9.14 4.23
N ALA A 98 -9.38 8.01 4.14
CA ALA A 98 -9.78 6.79 4.83
C ALA A 98 -9.61 6.91 6.36
N LEU A 99 -8.52 7.54 6.84
CA LEU A 99 -8.35 7.82 8.27
C LEU A 99 -9.49 8.70 8.80
N ALA A 100 -9.96 9.68 8.02
CA ALA A 100 -11.11 10.50 8.38
C ALA A 100 -12.39 9.65 8.55
N VAL A 101 -12.63 8.69 7.65
CA VAL A 101 -13.74 7.74 7.78
C VAL A 101 -13.60 6.87 9.03
N MET A 102 -12.41 6.32 9.29
CA MET A 102 -12.14 5.53 10.51
C MET A 102 -12.42 6.35 11.78
N ILE A 103 -11.92 7.58 11.84
CA ILE A 103 -12.11 8.48 12.99
C ILE A 103 -13.58 8.78 13.22
N GLU A 104 -14.34 9.13 12.18
CA GLU A 104 -15.77 9.45 12.31
C GLU A 104 -16.62 8.23 12.71
N LEU A 105 -16.25 7.00 12.27
CA LEU A 105 -16.88 5.76 12.73
C LEU A 105 -16.61 5.50 14.23
N LEU A 106 -15.37 5.68 14.68
CA LEU A 106 -14.98 5.50 16.07
C LEU A 106 -15.64 6.56 16.99
N LEU A 107 -15.71 7.81 16.55
CA LEU A 107 -16.43 8.87 17.28
C LEU A 107 -17.93 8.63 17.35
N ALA A 108 -18.51 7.96 16.34
CA ALA A 108 -19.90 7.52 16.36
C ALA A 108 -20.12 6.26 17.23
N GLN A 109 -19.08 5.74 17.89
CA GLN A 109 -19.11 4.53 18.72
C GLN A 109 -19.61 3.29 17.96
N GLU A 110 -19.33 3.22 16.64
CA GLU A 110 -19.59 2.01 15.87
C GLU A 110 -18.66 0.87 16.37
N PRO A 111 -19.08 -0.40 16.33
CA PRO A 111 -18.35 -1.52 16.97
C PRO A 111 -17.11 -1.94 16.17
N PHE A 112 -16.15 -1.03 16.05
CA PHE A 112 -14.85 -1.24 15.45
C PHE A 112 -13.72 -0.97 16.42
N ARG A 113 -12.58 -1.63 16.17
CA ARG A 113 -11.27 -1.08 16.55
C ARG A 113 -10.65 -0.41 15.34
N GLY A 114 -9.83 0.60 15.56
CA GLY A 114 -9.01 1.26 14.55
C GLY A 114 -7.55 1.12 14.91
N LEU A 115 -6.76 0.55 14.01
CA LEU A 115 -5.30 0.55 14.08
C LEU A 115 -4.78 1.59 13.09
N PHE A 116 -4.09 2.58 13.61
CA PHE A 116 -3.39 3.60 12.85
C PHE A 116 -1.89 3.37 13.02
N PHE A 117 -1.10 3.35 11.94
CA PHE A 117 0.32 3.06 11.99
C PHE A 117 1.11 3.91 11.00
N GLY A 118 2.42 3.98 11.16
CA GLY A 118 3.33 4.74 10.28
C GLY A 118 4.17 3.86 9.39
N ARG A 119 4.92 4.51 8.47
CA ARG A 119 5.95 3.90 7.61
C ARG A 119 5.47 2.77 6.70
N GLU A 120 4.22 2.89 6.18
CA GLU A 120 3.70 1.99 5.15
C GLU A 120 4.39 2.21 3.82
N GLU A 121 4.63 3.47 3.47
CA GLU A 121 5.21 3.94 2.21
C GLU A 121 6.73 3.65 2.06
N LEU A 122 7.33 3.03 3.07
CA LEU A 122 8.74 2.65 3.08
C LEU A 122 8.92 1.16 2.71
N PRO A 123 10.15 0.75 2.35
CA PRO A 123 10.44 -0.68 2.18
C PRO A 123 10.08 -1.50 3.42
N ALA A 124 9.66 -2.75 3.24
CA ALA A 124 9.12 -3.62 4.29
C ALA A 124 10.00 -3.73 5.55
N GLN A 125 11.34 -3.64 5.42
CA GLN A 125 12.26 -3.64 6.57
C GLN A 125 12.14 -2.40 7.46
N ASP A 126 11.57 -1.32 6.96
CA ASP A 126 11.35 -0.06 7.67
C ASP A 126 9.90 0.10 8.17
N SER A 127 9.00 -0.84 7.81
CA SER A 127 7.58 -0.84 8.21
C SER A 127 7.42 -0.80 9.73
N ALA A 128 6.45 -0.01 10.21
CA ALA A 128 6.07 -0.04 11.62
C ALA A 128 5.15 -1.21 11.97
N LEU A 129 4.42 -1.74 10.99
CA LEU A 129 3.36 -2.72 11.21
C LEU A 129 3.91 -4.10 11.61
N LEU A 130 4.89 -4.66 10.89
CA LEU A 130 5.45 -5.99 11.22
C LEU A 130 6.03 -6.07 12.62
N PRO A 131 6.90 -5.13 13.07
CA PRO A 131 7.39 -5.11 14.44
C PRO A 131 6.26 -4.93 15.46
N LEU A 132 5.23 -4.15 15.13
CA LEU A 132 4.05 -3.99 15.97
C LEU A 132 3.31 -5.32 16.15
N LEU A 133 2.95 -6.01 15.07
CA LEU A 133 2.23 -7.27 15.11
C LEU A 133 3.01 -8.37 15.85
N ALA A 134 4.34 -8.34 15.80
CA ALA A 134 5.19 -9.27 16.51
C ALA A 134 5.21 -9.07 18.04
N ARG A 135 5.14 -7.79 18.50
CA ARG A 135 5.20 -7.46 19.93
C ARG A 135 3.83 -7.33 20.62
N GLU A 136 2.80 -7.00 19.83
CA GLU A 136 1.43 -6.76 20.29
C GLU A 136 0.48 -7.66 19.51
N PRO A 137 0.23 -8.89 19.97
CA PRO A 137 -0.71 -9.79 19.29
C PRO A 137 -2.10 -9.15 19.24
N LEU A 138 -2.61 -8.95 18.03
CA LEU A 138 -3.95 -8.46 17.80
C LEU A 138 -4.86 -9.64 17.50
N GLU A 139 -6.09 -9.58 18.03
CA GLU A 139 -7.14 -10.54 17.70
C GLU A 139 -8.20 -9.82 16.89
N ALA A 140 -8.50 -10.28 15.68
CA ALA A 140 -9.58 -9.78 14.85
C ALA A 140 -10.13 -10.91 13.99
N GLU A 141 -11.44 -10.96 13.82
CA GLU A 141 -12.07 -11.90 12.89
C GLU A 141 -11.92 -11.44 11.44
N LEU A 142 -11.83 -10.13 11.23
CA LEU A 142 -11.53 -9.53 9.93
C LEU A 142 -10.84 -8.17 10.11
N VAL A 143 -9.76 -7.97 9.39
CA VAL A 143 -9.12 -6.67 9.20
C VAL A 143 -9.58 -6.05 7.88
N VAL A 144 -10.04 -4.81 7.93
CA VAL A 144 -10.30 -4.01 6.74
C VAL A 144 -9.19 -2.97 6.63
N MET A 145 -8.22 -3.22 5.76
CA MET A 145 -7.19 -2.23 5.41
C MET A 145 -7.82 -1.18 4.50
N MET A 146 -7.79 0.07 4.93
CA MET A 146 -8.55 1.15 4.32
C MET A 146 -7.83 1.81 3.13
N GLU A 147 -7.02 1.02 2.42
CA GLU A 147 -6.29 1.39 1.20
C GLU A 147 -7.20 1.95 0.10
N PRO A 148 -6.66 2.78 -0.82
CA PRO A 148 -7.41 3.26 -1.97
C PRO A 148 -7.94 2.12 -2.83
N THR A 149 -9.26 1.99 -2.90
CA THR A 149 -9.97 1.01 -3.74
C THR A 149 -11.20 1.60 -4.44
N ALA A 150 -11.43 2.90 -4.33
CA ALA A 150 -12.64 3.57 -4.82
C ALA A 150 -13.94 2.89 -4.32
N CYS A 151 -13.92 2.38 -3.07
CA CYS A 151 -14.98 1.58 -2.46
C CYS A 151 -15.31 0.27 -3.21
N GLU A 152 -14.35 -0.35 -3.88
CA GLU A 152 -14.40 -1.75 -4.28
C GLU A 152 -13.77 -2.64 -3.20
N LEU A 153 -14.15 -3.90 -3.11
CA LEU A 153 -13.54 -4.84 -2.20
C LEU A 153 -12.39 -5.58 -2.89
N HIS A 154 -11.14 -5.28 -2.52
CA HIS A 154 -10.01 -6.01 -3.04
C HIS A 154 -9.54 -7.07 -2.04
N ALA A 155 -9.63 -8.35 -2.42
CA ALA A 155 -9.20 -9.48 -1.59
C ALA A 155 -7.87 -10.03 -2.09
N GLY A 156 -6.94 -10.29 -1.14
CA GLY A 156 -5.56 -10.65 -1.43
C GLY A 156 -4.74 -9.49 -2.00
N CYS A 157 -3.45 -9.71 -2.20
CA CYS A 157 -2.56 -8.76 -2.88
C CYS A 157 -1.34 -9.48 -3.46
N LEU A 158 -0.70 -8.86 -4.45
CA LEU A 158 0.59 -9.35 -4.97
C LEU A 158 1.70 -9.18 -3.95
N GLY A 159 2.63 -10.12 -3.93
CA GLY A 159 3.94 -9.92 -3.31
C GLY A 159 4.87 -9.10 -4.19
N ASN A 160 6.01 -8.70 -3.64
CA ASN A 160 6.96 -7.83 -4.30
C ASN A 160 8.39 -8.28 -4.02
N VAL A 161 9.21 -8.44 -5.08
CA VAL A 161 10.66 -8.63 -4.97
C VAL A 161 11.35 -7.53 -5.75
N ASN A 162 12.27 -6.82 -5.12
CA ASN A 162 13.15 -5.85 -5.76
C ASN A 162 14.57 -6.44 -5.81
N ALA A 163 15.24 -6.27 -6.92
CA ALA A 163 16.58 -6.77 -7.14
C ALA A 163 17.44 -5.81 -7.98
N ALA A 164 18.73 -5.79 -7.72
CA ALA A 164 19.74 -5.22 -8.61
C ALA A 164 20.26 -6.30 -9.55
N TRP A 165 20.24 -6.02 -10.85
CA TRP A 165 20.73 -6.92 -11.90
C TRP A 165 21.94 -6.30 -12.58
N THR A 166 23.14 -6.82 -12.25
CA THR A 166 24.42 -6.28 -12.69
C THR A 166 24.94 -7.03 -13.90
N PHE A 167 25.31 -6.29 -14.93
CA PHE A 167 25.98 -6.79 -16.14
C PHE A 167 27.39 -6.28 -16.16
N THR A 168 28.36 -7.21 -16.29
CA THR A 168 29.78 -6.90 -16.33
C THR A 168 30.36 -7.22 -17.71
N GLY A 169 31.33 -6.43 -18.10
CA GLY A 169 32.08 -6.58 -19.34
C GLY A 169 33.55 -6.19 -19.17
N ARG A 170 34.11 -5.56 -20.17
CA ARG A 170 35.46 -5.02 -20.14
C ARG A 170 35.50 -3.67 -20.88
N SER A 171 35.94 -2.63 -20.19
CA SER A 171 36.05 -1.29 -20.76
C SER A 171 37.05 -1.19 -21.88
N GLY A 172 36.82 -0.22 -22.77
CA GLY A 172 37.69 0.06 -23.88
C GLY A 172 37.33 1.36 -24.60
N HIS A 173 38.19 1.70 -25.61
CA HIS A 173 37.95 2.89 -26.41
C HIS A 173 36.83 2.62 -27.42
N SER A 174 35.84 3.51 -27.54
CA SER A 174 34.69 3.34 -28.46
C SER A 174 35.05 3.18 -29.93
N ALA A 175 36.22 3.69 -30.36
CA ALA A 175 36.74 3.46 -31.73
C ALA A 175 37.33 2.06 -31.96
N ARG A 176 37.45 1.23 -30.94
CA ARG A 176 38.01 -0.13 -31.01
C ARG A 176 37.12 -1.12 -30.23
N PRO A 177 35.84 -1.27 -30.60
CA PRO A 177 34.89 -2.09 -29.83
C PRO A 177 35.31 -3.57 -29.78
N TRP A 178 36.03 -4.08 -30.75
CA TRP A 178 36.55 -5.46 -30.78
C TRP A 178 37.58 -5.77 -29.66
N ALA A 179 38.13 -4.74 -28.98
CA ALA A 179 39.08 -4.89 -27.88
C ALA A 179 38.40 -4.76 -26.52
N ALA A 180 37.07 -4.55 -26.48
CA ALA A 180 36.27 -4.38 -25.30
C ALA A 180 35.16 -5.45 -25.20
N ASP A 181 34.39 -5.41 -24.14
CA ASP A 181 33.17 -6.20 -23.96
C ASP A 181 32.11 -5.25 -23.35
N ASN A 182 31.11 -4.89 -24.13
CA ASN A 182 30.20 -3.81 -23.80
C ASN A 182 29.10 -4.29 -22.83
N ALA A 183 29.16 -3.84 -21.60
CA ALA A 183 28.14 -4.15 -20.59
C ALA A 183 26.75 -3.62 -20.96
N ILE A 184 26.63 -2.53 -21.75
CA ILE A 184 25.33 -2.05 -22.25
C ILE A 184 24.71 -3.06 -23.22
N GLU A 185 25.48 -3.67 -24.12
CA GLU A 185 24.96 -4.68 -25.05
C GLU A 185 24.49 -5.94 -24.31
N ARG A 186 25.22 -6.34 -23.26
CA ARG A 186 24.84 -7.44 -22.39
C ARG A 186 23.55 -7.12 -21.62
N ALA A 187 23.44 -5.91 -21.05
CA ALA A 187 22.24 -5.45 -20.36
C ALA A 187 21.04 -5.40 -21.32
N ALA A 188 21.21 -4.86 -22.52
CA ALA A 188 20.16 -4.82 -23.53
C ALA A 188 19.63 -6.24 -23.87
N ALA A 189 20.51 -7.21 -24.02
CA ALA A 189 20.12 -8.61 -24.28
C ALA A 189 19.33 -9.20 -23.10
N GLY A 190 19.77 -9.00 -21.86
CA GLY A 190 19.08 -9.46 -20.66
C GLY A 190 17.72 -8.79 -20.48
N VAL A 191 17.65 -7.46 -20.62
CA VAL A 191 16.40 -6.70 -20.53
C VAL A 191 15.37 -7.17 -21.56
N LEU A 192 15.79 -7.39 -22.81
CA LEU A 192 14.91 -7.89 -23.85
C LEU A 192 14.44 -9.33 -23.57
N ALA A 193 15.33 -10.18 -23.04
CA ALA A 193 14.96 -11.55 -22.66
C ALA A 193 13.92 -11.57 -21.53
N LEU A 194 14.07 -10.71 -20.51
CA LEU A 194 13.09 -10.55 -19.43
C LEU A 194 11.78 -9.97 -19.96
N ALA A 195 11.82 -8.93 -20.78
CA ALA A 195 10.64 -8.29 -21.36
C ALA A 195 9.86 -9.23 -22.31
N ALA A 196 10.49 -10.24 -22.87
CA ALA A 196 9.85 -11.25 -23.70
C ALA A 196 9.09 -12.32 -22.88
N GLN A 197 9.26 -12.37 -21.56
CA GLN A 197 8.50 -13.29 -20.70
C GLN A 197 7.04 -12.84 -20.62
N PRO A 198 6.08 -13.72 -20.94
CA PRO A 198 4.67 -13.36 -20.83
C PRO A 198 4.27 -13.20 -19.36
N PRO A 199 3.33 -12.29 -19.06
CA PRO A 199 2.66 -12.28 -17.77
C PRO A 199 2.00 -13.65 -17.48
N VAL A 200 2.00 -14.07 -16.22
CA VAL A 200 1.42 -15.35 -15.81
C VAL A 200 0.23 -15.10 -14.90
N ALA A 201 -0.96 -15.51 -15.33
CA ALA A 201 -2.18 -15.40 -14.56
C ALA A 201 -2.35 -16.59 -13.61
N HIS A 202 -2.77 -16.30 -12.38
CA HIS A 202 -3.12 -17.26 -11.34
C HIS A 202 -4.50 -16.93 -10.79
N VAL A 203 -5.34 -17.92 -10.58
CA VAL A 203 -6.71 -17.73 -10.07
C VAL A 203 -6.82 -18.28 -8.65
N PHE A 204 -7.23 -17.42 -7.71
CA PHE A 204 -7.51 -17.76 -6.32
C PHE A 204 -8.92 -17.30 -5.96
N ASP A 205 -9.79 -18.22 -5.57
CA ASP A 205 -11.19 -17.96 -5.21
C ASP A 205 -11.94 -17.09 -6.25
N GLY A 206 -11.70 -17.40 -7.55
CA GLY A 206 -12.32 -16.69 -8.68
C GLY A 206 -11.69 -15.34 -9.03
N LEU A 207 -10.66 -14.91 -8.32
CA LEU A 207 -9.90 -13.67 -8.60
C LEU A 207 -8.61 -13.97 -9.35
N GLU A 208 -8.37 -13.27 -10.45
CA GLU A 208 -7.18 -13.43 -11.28
C GLU A 208 -6.08 -12.45 -10.87
N PHE A 209 -4.93 -12.98 -10.47
CA PHE A 209 -3.70 -12.23 -10.16
C PHE A 209 -2.67 -12.48 -11.25
N VAL A 210 -2.01 -11.42 -11.73
CA VAL A 210 -1.05 -11.52 -12.82
C VAL A 210 0.36 -11.28 -12.31
N GLU A 211 1.23 -12.30 -12.40
CA GLU A 211 2.65 -12.16 -12.12
C GLU A 211 3.36 -11.44 -13.26
N VAL A 212 4.18 -10.45 -12.93
CA VAL A 212 4.94 -9.66 -13.90
C VAL A 212 6.32 -9.30 -13.35
N ALA A 213 7.35 -9.39 -14.20
CA ALA A 213 8.68 -8.86 -13.92
C ALA A 213 8.97 -7.68 -14.85
N SER A 214 9.51 -6.60 -14.29
CA SER A 214 9.81 -5.38 -15.03
C SER A 214 11.16 -4.80 -14.64
N VAL A 215 11.93 -4.33 -15.62
CA VAL A 215 13.09 -3.48 -15.37
C VAL A 215 12.59 -2.05 -15.13
N THR A 216 12.93 -1.48 -13.97
CA THR A 216 12.42 -0.17 -13.52
C THR A 216 13.47 0.93 -13.62
N THR A 217 14.75 0.57 -13.55
CA THR A 217 15.87 1.50 -13.71
C THR A 217 16.99 0.86 -14.51
N ILE A 218 17.80 1.68 -15.18
CA ILE A 218 19.03 1.26 -15.84
C ILE A 218 20.07 2.38 -15.73
N ALA A 219 21.28 2.04 -15.30
CA ALA A 219 22.39 2.98 -15.17
C ALA A 219 23.72 2.36 -15.62
N GLY A 220 24.51 3.13 -16.36
CA GLY A 220 25.83 2.71 -16.82
C GLY A 220 26.46 3.71 -17.78
N GLY A 221 27.78 3.56 -18.01
CA GLY A 221 28.56 4.46 -18.84
C GLY A 221 29.11 5.67 -18.06
N ILE A 222 30.34 6.09 -18.41
CA ILE A 222 31.06 7.18 -17.73
C ILE A 222 31.49 8.31 -18.68
N ALA A 223 31.67 8.02 -19.97
CA ALA A 223 32.07 9.01 -20.98
C ALA A 223 31.71 8.52 -22.38
N ALA A 224 31.51 9.45 -23.34
CA ALA A 224 31.06 9.15 -24.69
C ALA A 224 32.06 8.32 -25.53
N ASN A 225 33.34 8.33 -25.16
CA ASN A 225 34.40 7.60 -25.87
C ASN A 225 34.87 6.34 -25.12
N VAL A 226 34.18 5.91 -24.08
CA VAL A 226 34.47 4.74 -23.27
C VAL A 226 33.34 3.72 -23.40
N ILE A 227 33.69 2.49 -23.82
CA ILE A 227 32.77 1.34 -23.73
C ILE A 227 32.68 0.93 -22.25
N PRO A 228 31.49 0.90 -21.65
CA PRO A 228 31.36 0.60 -20.23
C PRO A 228 31.56 -0.89 -19.94
N ASP A 229 32.14 -1.16 -18.79
CA ASP A 229 32.36 -2.49 -18.24
C ASP A 229 31.34 -2.90 -17.17
N ARG A 230 30.44 -1.99 -16.82
CA ARG A 230 29.37 -2.24 -15.85
C ARG A 230 28.11 -1.49 -16.22
N VAL A 231 26.97 -2.19 -16.12
CA VAL A 231 25.62 -1.65 -16.13
C VAL A 231 24.85 -2.28 -14.97
N GLU A 232 24.03 -1.51 -14.31
CA GLU A 232 23.14 -1.98 -13.27
C GLU A 232 21.67 -1.64 -13.62
N CYS A 233 20.79 -2.63 -13.51
CA CYS A 233 19.36 -2.50 -13.71
C CYS A 233 18.63 -2.79 -12.41
N GLY A 234 17.64 -1.97 -12.05
CA GLY A 234 16.66 -2.33 -11.02
C GLY A 234 15.57 -3.20 -11.65
N VAL A 235 15.27 -4.32 -11.01
CA VAL A 235 14.21 -5.25 -11.42
C VAL A 235 13.16 -5.34 -10.32
N ASN A 236 11.89 -5.22 -10.69
CA ASN A 236 10.75 -5.43 -9.81
C ASN A 236 9.95 -6.65 -10.29
N PHE A 237 9.70 -7.61 -9.40
CA PHE A 237 8.86 -8.77 -9.67
C PHE A 237 7.64 -8.75 -8.76
N ARG A 238 6.45 -8.70 -9.37
CA ARG A 238 5.16 -8.81 -8.69
C ARG A 238 4.67 -10.24 -8.84
N TYR A 239 4.45 -10.94 -7.73
CA TYR A 239 4.07 -12.35 -7.72
C TYR A 239 2.74 -12.60 -7.01
N ALA A 240 2.02 -13.61 -7.46
CA ALA A 240 0.66 -13.93 -7.00
C ALA A 240 0.64 -14.56 -5.59
N PRO A 241 -0.51 -14.52 -4.88
CA PRO A 241 -0.75 -15.32 -3.69
C PRO A 241 -0.42 -16.81 -3.88
N GLY A 242 -0.11 -17.50 -2.77
CA GLY A 242 0.22 -18.94 -2.80
C GLY A 242 1.70 -19.24 -3.05
N ARG A 243 2.51 -18.25 -3.36
CA ARG A 243 3.97 -18.36 -3.46
C ARG A 243 4.60 -17.67 -2.25
N SER A 244 5.58 -18.31 -1.61
CA SER A 244 6.41 -17.69 -0.58
C SER A 244 7.38 -16.67 -1.20
N ALA A 245 7.91 -15.75 -0.39
CA ALA A 245 8.93 -14.81 -0.83
C ALA A 245 10.18 -15.53 -1.39
N ALA A 246 10.63 -16.60 -0.73
CA ALA A 246 11.78 -17.39 -1.18
C ALA A 246 11.54 -18.07 -2.54
N GLU A 247 10.34 -18.60 -2.79
CA GLU A 247 9.98 -19.15 -4.10
C GLU A 247 9.89 -18.07 -5.18
N ALA A 248 9.44 -16.85 -4.82
CA ALA A 248 9.41 -15.73 -5.74
C ALA A 248 10.82 -15.22 -6.09
N GLU A 249 11.72 -15.14 -5.11
CA GLU A 249 13.14 -14.82 -5.33
C GLU A 249 13.81 -15.84 -6.24
N ALA A 250 13.60 -17.13 -6.00
CA ALA A 250 14.10 -18.20 -6.86
C ALA A 250 13.54 -18.09 -8.29
N ARG A 251 12.25 -17.77 -8.43
CA ARG A 251 11.62 -17.56 -9.73
C ARG A 251 12.21 -16.37 -10.47
N LEU A 252 12.45 -15.26 -9.79
CA LEU A 252 13.11 -14.09 -10.40
C LEU A 252 14.54 -14.43 -10.83
N ALA A 253 15.28 -15.20 -10.02
CA ALA A 253 16.62 -15.66 -10.38
C ALA A 253 16.61 -16.54 -11.64
N GLU A 254 15.62 -17.43 -11.80
CA GLU A 254 15.43 -18.22 -13.02
C GLU A 254 15.16 -17.33 -14.25
N LEU A 255 14.27 -16.33 -14.11
CA LEU A 255 13.93 -15.40 -15.19
C LEU A 255 15.14 -14.58 -15.68
N CYS A 256 16.07 -14.27 -14.78
CA CYS A 256 17.29 -13.50 -15.07
C CYS A 256 18.51 -14.38 -15.41
N ALA A 257 18.36 -15.71 -15.34
CA ALA A 257 19.49 -16.64 -15.51
C ALA A 257 20.17 -16.52 -16.86
N GLY A 258 21.50 -16.66 -16.87
CA GLY A 258 22.31 -16.67 -18.09
C GLY A 258 22.69 -15.30 -18.67
N HIS A 259 22.25 -14.20 -18.05
CA HIS A 259 22.52 -12.85 -18.55
C HIS A 259 23.44 -12.02 -17.65
N GLY A 260 23.08 -11.78 -16.41
CA GLY A 260 23.82 -10.96 -15.45
C GLY A 260 23.77 -11.56 -14.05
N GLU A 261 24.40 -10.90 -13.10
CA GLU A 261 24.36 -11.27 -11.68
C GLU A 261 23.18 -10.57 -11.00
N LEU A 262 22.25 -11.36 -10.43
CA LEU A 262 21.08 -10.86 -9.71
C LEU A 262 21.37 -10.84 -8.21
N ARG A 263 21.07 -9.71 -7.54
CA ARG A 263 21.14 -9.56 -6.09
C ARG A 263 19.78 -9.07 -5.58
N ILE A 264 19.12 -9.87 -4.77
CA ILE A 264 17.88 -9.47 -4.11
C ILE A 264 18.16 -8.32 -3.13
N GLU A 265 17.35 -7.27 -3.18
CA GLU A 265 17.46 -6.09 -2.32
C GLU A 265 16.38 -6.06 -1.24
N SER A 266 15.16 -6.42 -1.62
CA SER A 266 14.04 -6.52 -0.69
C SER A 266 12.96 -7.45 -1.22
N SER A 267 12.21 -8.05 -0.30
CA SER A 267 11.06 -8.90 -0.61
C SER A 267 9.94 -8.60 0.38
N ALA A 268 8.71 -8.52 -0.12
CA ALA A 268 7.51 -8.43 0.68
C ALA A 268 6.55 -9.57 0.30
N PRO A 269 5.87 -10.21 1.26
CA PRO A 269 5.00 -11.36 1.01
C PRO A 269 3.77 -10.97 0.18
N SER A 270 3.17 -11.94 -0.51
CA SER A 270 1.83 -11.79 -1.07
C SER A 270 0.76 -12.01 0.01
N GLY A 271 -0.39 -11.36 -0.14
CA GLY A 271 -1.54 -11.55 0.75
C GLY A 271 -2.50 -12.61 0.20
N ALA A 272 -2.87 -13.59 1.02
CA ALA A 272 -3.88 -14.59 0.66
C ALA A 272 -5.26 -13.95 0.44
N VAL A 273 -6.07 -14.55 -0.42
CA VAL A 273 -7.46 -14.12 -0.63
C VAL A 273 -8.28 -14.51 0.61
N ALA A 274 -8.71 -13.51 1.38
CA ALA A 274 -9.61 -13.74 2.50
C ALA A 274 -11.03 -14.05 2.00
N THR A 275 -11.67 -15.04 2.63
CA THR A 275 -13.02 -15.51 2.32
C THR A 275 -13.82 -15.75 3.60
N GLY A 276 -15.11 -16.03 3.47
CA GLY A 276 -15.96 -16.39 4.59
C GLY A 276 -17.01 -15.36 4.95
N ARG A 277 -17.79 -15.67 5.98
CA ARG A 277 -19.01 -14.95 6.35
C ARG A 277 -18.88 -13.44 6.50
N LEU A 278 -17.77 -12.96 7.10
CA LEU A 278 -17.56 -11.51 7.28
C LEU A 278 -17.23 -10.82 5.97
N VAL A 279 -16.46 -11.46 5.09
CA VAL A 279 -16.19 -10.92 3.74
C VAL A 279 -17.49 -10.85 2.94
N ASP A 280 -18.32 -11.90 3.00
CA ASP A 280 -19.62 -11.91 2.33
C ASP A 280 -20.58 -10.86 2.90
N ALA A 281 -20.57 -10.64 4.23
CA ALA A 281 -21.34 -9.60 4.87
C ALA A 281 -20.88 -8.19 4.45
N LEU A 282 -19.58 -7.94 4.30
CA LEU A 282 -19.05 -6.68 3.81
C LEU A 282 -19.46 -6.46 2.34
N VAL A 283 -19.37 -7.49 1.50
CA VAL A 283 -19.87 -7.45 0.11
C VAL A 283 -21.34 -7.04 0.07
N ALA A 284 -22.19 -7.71 0.86
CA ALA A 284 -23.62 -7.46 0.90
C ALA A 284 -23.96 -6.05 1.44
N ALA A 285 -23.19 -5.54 2.42
CA ALA A 285 -23.41 -4.22 3.01
C ALA A 285 -23.26 -3.07 2.01
N GLY A 286 -22.48 -3.23 0.97
CA GLY A 286 -22.20 -2.21 -0.04
C GLY A 286 -22.57 -2.58 -1.47
N ASP A 287 -23.12 -3.78 -1.71
CA ASP A 287 -23.27 -4.37 -3.04
C ASP A 287 -21.92 -4.29 -3.79
N LEU A 288 -20.86 -4.78 -3.13
CA LEU A 288 -19.48 -4.56 -3.59
C LEU A 288 -19.07 -5.60 -4.63
N VAL A 289 -18.31 -5.14 -5.62
CA VAL A 289 -17.60 -6.04 -6.52
C VAL A 289 -16.31 -6.50 -5.83
N ARG A 290 -16.04 -7.83 -5.85
CA ARG A 290 -14.76 -8.38 -5.41
C ARG A 290 -13.76 -8.32 -6.56
N ALA A 291 -12.57 -7.79 -6.29
CA ALA A 291 -11.47 -7.71 -7.24
C ALA A 291 -10.14 -8.15 -6.61
N PRO A 292 -9.14 -8.57 -7.40
CA PRO A 292 -7.79 -8.80 -6.91
C PRO A 292 -7.09 -7.45 -6.66
N LYS A 293 -6.27 -7.35 -5.61
CA LYS A 293 -5.35 -6.21 -5.48
C LYS A 293 -4.10 -6.49 -6.31
N GLN A 294 -4.01 -5.89 -7.49
CA GLN A 294 -2.87 -6.03 -8.41
C GLN A 294 -1.69 -5.12 -8.00
N ALA A 295 -1.51 -4.94 -6.69
CA ALA A 295 -0.42 -4.24 -6.01
C ALA A 295 -0.15 -4.93 -4.69
N TRP A 296 0.92 -4.54 -4.00
CA TRP A 296 1.17 -4.95 -2.61
C TRP A 296 0.43 -4.02 -1.65
N THR A 297 -0.04 -4.56 -0.54
CA THR A 297 -0.62 -3.80 0.59
C THR A 297 -0.39 -4.55 1.90
N PRO A 298 -0.55 -3.90 3.07
CA PRO A 298 -0.39 -4.50 4.39
C PRO A 298 -1.29 -5.69 4.70
N VAL A 299 -2.31 -6.00 3.88
CA VAL A 299 -3.08 -7.24 4.05
C VAL A 299 -2.19 -8.48 4.06
N ALA A 300 -1.03 -8.43 3.38
CA ALA A 300 -0.02 -9.48 3.42
C ALA A 300 0.61 -9.64 4.82
N GLU A 301 0.91 -8.52 5.48
CA GLU A 301 1.51 -8.51 6.82
C GLU A 301 0.50 -8.99 7.88
N PHE A 302 -0.76 -8.56 7.80
CA PHE A 302 -1.84 -9.10 8.63
C PHE A 302 -2.02 -10.61 8.42
N GLY A 303 -1.97 -11.07 7.17
CA GLY A 303 -2.02 -12.50 6.83
C GLY A 303 -0.89 -13.32 7.46
N LEU A 304 0.35 -12.79 7.49
CA LEU A 304 1.49 -13.41 8.19
C LEU A 304 1.25 -13.51 9.70
N ALA A 305 0.55 -12.55 10.29
CA ALA A 305 0.16 -12.57 11.70
C ALA A 305 -1.07 -13.46 11.98
N GLY A 306 -1.59 -14.16 10.96
CA GLY A 306 -2.77 -15.04 11.09
C GLY A 306 -4.11 -14.30 11.11
N LEU A 307 -4.15 -13.04 10.73
CA LEU A 307 -5.35 -12.21 10.68
C LEU A 307 -5.91 -12.16 9.26
N PRO A 308 -7.15 -12.64 9.01
CA PRO A 308 -7.79 -12.46 7.72
C PRO A 308 -7.94 -10.97 7.40
N ALA A 309 -7.54 -10.54 6.19
CA ALA A 309 -7.56 -9.14 5.83
C ALA A 309 -8.04 -8.91 4.38
N VAL A 310 -8.73 -7.79 4.18
CA VAL A 310 -9.16 -7.30 2.86
C VAL A 310 -8.86 -5.81 2.73
N ASN A 311 -8.78 -5.30 1.49
CA ASN A 311 -8.68 -3.87 1.25
C ASN A 311 -10.05 -3.30 0.89
N PHE A 312 -10.46 -2.22 1.55
CA PHE A 312 -11.66 -1.47 1.23
C PHE A 312 -11.53 -0.04 1.75
N GLY A 313 -11.44 0.94 0.88
CA GLY A 313 -11.34 2.35 1.27
C GLY A 313 -11.83 3.32 0.19
N PRO A 314 -12.05 4.59 0.56
CA PRO A 314 -12.65 5.59 -0.31
C PRO A 314 -11.68 6.14 -1.35
N GLY A 315 -10.36 6.09 -1.11
CA GLY A 315 -9.36 6.62 -2.03
C GLY A 315 -9.39 5.94 -3.39
N GLU A 316 -9.04 6.69 -4.41
CA GLU A 316 -8.94 6.20 -5.78
C GLU A 316 -7.50 5.79 -6.06
N PRO A 317 -7.21 4.53 -6.45
CA PRO A 317 -5.83 4.07 -6.69
C PRO A 317 -5.06 4.93 -7.70
N ALA A 318 -5.77 5.51 -8.68
CA ALA A 318 -5.18 6.36 -9.70
C ALA A 318 -4.76 7.76 -9.19
N GLN A 319 -5.17 8.14 -7.97
CA GLN A 319 -4.82 9.41 -7.33
C GLN A 319 -3.59 9.30 -6.42
N ALA A 320 -3.26 8.09 -5.93
CA ALA A 320 -2.12 7.85 -5.07
C ALA A 320 -0.81 8.39 -5.66
N HIS A 321 0.00 9.05 -4.83
CA HIS A 321 1.34 9.59 -5.15
C HIS A 321 1.36 10.68 -6.24
N ARG A 322 0.21 11.23 -6.60
CA ARG A 322 0.12 12.29 -7.60
C ARG A 322 0.34 13.67 -6.99
N ARG A 323 0.90 14.57 -7.78
CA ARG A 323 1.03 15.99 -7.40
C ARG A 323 -0.33 16.69 -7.24
N ASP A 324 -1.33 16.27 -7.99
CA ASP A 324 -2.71 16.77 -7.96
C ASP A 324 -3.67 15.81 -7.23
N GLU A 325 -3.14 15.07 -6.27
CA GLU A 325 -3.88 14.09 -5.47
C GLU A 325 -5.14 14.69 -4.84
N SER A 326 -6.21 13.91 -4.87
CA SER A 326 -7.48 14.30 -4.27
C SER A 326 -8.39 13.09 -4.05
N VAL A 327 -9.38 13.20 -3.17
CA VAL A 327 -10.41 12.18 -2.93
C VAL A 327 -11.81 12.78 -3.11
N GLU A 328 -12.72 12.03 -3.71
CA GLU A 328 -14.13 12.44 -3.82
C GLU A 328 -14.84 12.36 -2.47
N ILE A 329 -15.55 13.42 -2.08
CA ILE A 329 -16.34 13.44 -0.85
C ILE A 329 -17.44 12.38 -0.89
N ALA A 330 -18.00 12.10 -2.06
CA ALA A 330 -19.00 11.06 -2.24
C ALA A 330 -18.47 9.65 -1.91
N LEU A 331 -17.20 9.36 -2.22
CA LEU A 331 -16.55 8.08 -1.86
C LEU A 331 -16.27 7.99 -0.36
N LEU A 332 -15.92 9.10 0.30
CA LEU A 332 -15.79 9.14 1.78
C LEU A 332 -17.11 8.76 2.43
N VAL A 333 -18.22 9.38 1.98
CA VAL A 333 -19.57 9.08 2.48
C VAL A 333 -19.94 7.63 2.21
N ARG A 334 -19.71 7.13 0.99
CA ARG A 334 -19.99 5.74 0.62
C ARG A 334 -19.25 4.76 1.52
N ALA A 335 -17.95 4.96 1.73
CA ALA A 335 -17.14 4.09 2.59
C ALA A 335 -17.68 4.07 4.03
N TYR A 336 -17.97 5.24 4.60
CA TYR A 336 -18.58 5.36 5.93
C TYR A 336 -19.88 4.57 6.03
N GLU A 337 -20.82 4.78 5.10
CA GLU A 337 -22.11 4.13 5.11
C GLU A 337 -22.04 2.61 4.92
N VAL A 338 -21.16 2.13 4.05
CA VAL A 338 -20.91 0.69 3.85
C VAL A 338 -20.40 0.07 5.15
N LEU A 339 -19.36 0.64 5.76
CA LEU A 339 -18.78 0.12 6.99
C LEU A 339 -19.79 0.15 8.15
N ARG A 340 -20.59 1.20 8.29
CA ARG A 340 -21.64 1.27 9.29
C ARG A 340 -22.70 0.16 9.13
N ARG A 341 -23.15 -0.08 7.88
CA ARG A 341 -24.08 -1.20 7.59
C ARG A 341 -23.43 -2.55 7.86
N PHE A 342 -22.15 -2.69 7.50
CA PHE A 342 -21.39 -3.91 7.77
C PHE A 342 -21.29 -4.19 9.27
N ALA A 343 -20.94 -3.18 10.08
CA ALA A 343 -20.88 -3.30 11.53
C ALA A 343 -22.22 -3.75 12.15
N SER A 344 -23.33 -3.22 11.61
CA SER A 344 -24.69 -3.59 12.09
C SER A 344 -25.11 -5.01 11.66
N ALA A 345 -24.50 -5.58 10.63
CA ALA A 345 -24.80 -6.91 10.11
C ALA A 345 -23.81 -7.98 10.59
N ALA A 346 -22.66 -7.57 11.13
CA ALA A 346 -21.71 -8.47 11.76
C ALA A 346 -22.29 -8.98 13.09
N PRO A 347 -22.12 -10.25 13.39
CA PRO A 347 -22.76 -10.88 14.57
C PRO A 347 -22.14 -10.46 15.88
#